data_9b0541aba1f2dbbb0d18d2e78fd41a8b
#
_entry.id   9b0541aba1f2dbbb0d18d2e78fd41a8b
#
_cell.length_a   1.000
_cell.length_b   1.000
_cell.length_c   1.000
_cell.angle_alpha   90.00
_cell.angle_beta   90.00
_cell.angle_gamma   90.00
#
_symmetry.space_group_name_H-M   'P 1'
#
loop_
_entity.id
_entity.type
_entity.pdbx_description
1 polymer ?
#
loop_
_entity_poly.entity_id
_entity_poly.type
_entity_poly.pdbx_seq_one_letter_code
_entity_poly.pdbx_strand_id
1 'polypeptide(L)'
;MSDFAQRLRELRKGNNISQKKLSNYLNFGYTAIANYESGRNQPSLDTVKKIAQYFNVTVDYLIGASDYPRREQDITEKEAELLGIFRKINDDEKDALLKIVNLMFRETK
;
A
#
# COMPACT_ATOMS: atom_id res chain seq x y z
N MET A 1 5.48 -14.94 7.43
CA MET A 1 5.70 -13.48 7.41
C MET A 1 4.47 -12.79 7.98
N SER A 2 4.58 -12.29 9.22
CA SER A 2 3.47 -11.61 9.87
C SER A 2 3.11 -10.31 9.16
N ASP A 3 4.12 -9.59 8.66
CA ASP A 3 3.90 -8.35 7.93
C ASP A 3 3.15 -8.57 6.62
N PHE A 4 3.48 -9.62 5.91
CA PHE A 4 2.78 -9.97 4.68
C PHE A 4 1.29 -10.27 4.97
N ALA A 5 1.02 -11.10 5.96
CA ALA A 5 -0.35 -11.49 6.31
C ALA A 5 -1.19 -10.26 6.68
N GLN A 6 -0.63 -9.38 7.49
CA GLN A 6 -1.33 -8.17 7.94
C GLN A 6 -1.57 -7.21 6.77
N ARG A 7 -0.55 -6.94 5.95
CA ARG A 7 -0.68 -6.02 4.83
C ARG A 7 -1.62 -6.53 3.75
N LEU A 8 -1.59 -7.84 3.50
CA LEU A 8 -2.55 -8.47 2.59
C LEU A 8 -3.98 -8.23 3.06
N ARG A 9 -4.23 -8.45 4.33
CA ARG A 9 -5.56 -8.22 4.91
C ARG A 9 -5.99 -6.75 4.80
N GLU A 10 -5.08 -5.82 5.14
CA GLU A 10 -5.37 -4.39 5.06
C GLU A 10 -5.68 -3.96 3.63
N LEU A 11 -4.88 -4.39 2.67
CA LEU A 11 -5.10 -4.08 1.26
C LEU A 11 -6.42 -4.65 0.77
N ARG A 12 -6.71 -5.90 1.14
CA ARG A 12 -7.94 -6.55 0.73
C ARG A 12 -9.16 -5.80 1.28
N LYS A 13 -9.16 -5.49 2.57
CA LYS A 13 -10.27 -4.78 3.21
C LYS A 13 -10.42 -3.36 2.69
N GLY A 14 -9.30 -2.67 2.47
CA GLY A 14 -9.31 -1.32 1.92
C GLY A 14 -9.86 -1.25 0.51
N ASN A 15 -9.79 -2.34 -0.24
CA ASN A 15 -10.33 -2.44 -1.60
C ASN A 15 -11.68 -3.16 -1.65
N ASN A 16 -12.27 -3.48 -0.49
CA ASN A 16 -13.60 -4.10 -0.38
C ASN A 16 -13.73 -5.40 -1.17
N ILE A 17 -12.71 -6.25 -1.12
CA ILE A 17 -12.73 -7.53 -1.80
C ILE A 17 -12.65 -8.67 -0.77
N SER A 18 -13.47 -9.70 -0.94
CA SER A 18 -13.47 -10.86 -0.05
C SER A 18 -12.26 -11.76 -0.31
N GLN A 19 -11.90 -12.57 0.67
CA GLN A 19 -10.82 -13.56 0.52
C GLN A 19 -11.08 -14.48 -0.66
N LYS A 20 -12.30 -14.98 -0.76
CA LYS A 20 -12.71 -15.90 -1.81
C LYS A 20 -12.63 -15.25 -3.20
N LYS A 21 -13.11 -14.03 -3.31
CA LYS A 21 -13.11 -13.30 -4.57
C LYS A 21 -11.69 -13.00 -5.04
N LEU A 22 -10.82 -12.61 -4.11
CA LEU A 22 -9.41 -12.36 -4.44
C LEU A 22 -8.72 -13.65 -4.89
N SER A 23 -8.97 -14.76 -4.21
CA SER A 23 -8.43 -16.06 -4.62
C SER A 23 -8.85 -16.41 -6.06
N ASN A 24 -10.12 -16.19 -6.39
CA ASN A 24 -10.65 -16.42 -7.75
C ASN A 24 -9.96 -15.53 -8.77
N TYR A 25 -9.81 -14.26 -8.45
CA TYR A 25 -9.21 -13.28 -9.35
C TYR A 25 -7.79 -13.64 -9.73
N LEU A 26 -7.04 -14.17 -8.77
CA LEU A 26 -5.63 -14.50 -8.94
C LEU A 26 -5.42 -15.94 -9.40
N ASN A 27 -6.50 -16.68 -9.65
CA ASN A 27 -6.44 -18.10 -10.01
C ASN A 27 -5.75 -18.95 -8.94
N PHE A 28 -5.91 -18.57 -7.69
CA PHE A 28 -5.41 -19.35 -6.55
C PHE A 28 -6.47 -20.33 -6.09
N GLY A 29 -6.07 -21.31 -5.30
CA GLY A 29 -7.00 -22.23 -4.66
C GLY A 29 -7.98 -21.47 -3.77
N TYR A 30 -9.14 -22.05 -3.57
CA TYR A 30 -10.31 -21.48 -2.89
C TYR A 30 -10.00 -20.84 -1.52
N THR A 31 -9.09 -21.45 -0.76
CA THR A 31 -8.75 -21.00 0.59
C THR A 31 -7.37 -20.35 0.67
N ALA A 32 -6.72 -20.08 -0.47
CA ALA A 32 -5.34 -19.60 -0.49
C ALA A 32 -5.17 -18.29 0.29
N ILE A 33 -6.01 -17.29 0.03
CA ILE A 33 -5.88 -15.99 0.68
C ILE A 33 -6.13 -16.12 2.19
N ALA A 34 -7.15 -16.90 2.59
CA ALA A 34 -7.41 -17.13 4.01
C ALA A 34 -6.21 -17.76 4.71
N ASN A 35 -5.57 -18.72 4.06
CA ASN A 35 -4.38 -19.37 4.62
C ASN A 35 -3.18 -18.45 4.72
N TYR A 36 -3.02 -17.53 3.77
CA TYR A 36 -1.95 -16.53 3.85
C TYR A 36 -2.22 -15.52 4.96
N GLU A 37 -3.45 -15.03 5.09
CA GLU A 37 -3.81 -14.05 6.11
C GLU A 37 -3.73 -14.61 7.53
N SER A 38 -3.99 -15.91 7.70
CA SER A 38 -3.89 -16.56 9.00
C SER A 38 -2.46 -16.95 9.36
N GLY A 39 -1.52 -16.88 8.41
CA GLY A 39 -0.15 -17.33 8.62
C GLY A 39 0.05 -18.83 8.50
N ARG A 40 -1.00 -19.56 8.11
CA ARG A 40 -0.91 -21.02 7.95
C ARG A 40 0.04 -21.42 6.84
N ASN A 41 0.01 -20.68 5.73
CA ASN A 41 0.87 -20.93 4.57
C ASN A 41 1.73 -19.72 4.28
N GLN A 42 2.96 -19.96 3.86
CA GLN A 42 3.88 -18.94 3.39
C GLN A 42 3.74 -18.81 1.87
N PRO A 43 3.68 -17.61 1.33
CA PRO A 43 3.60 -17.43 -0.12
C PRO A 43 4.95 -17.65 -0.79
N SER A 44 4.92 -18.11 -2.04
CA SER A 44 6.10 -18.10 -2.89
C SER A 44 6.36 -16.68 -3.37
N LEU A 45 7.56 -16.43 -3.88
CA LEU A 45 7.89 -15.12 -4.45
C LEU A 45 6.94 -14.76 -5.61
N ASP A 46 6.62 -15.71 -6.46
CA ASP A 46 5.68 -15.49 -7.57
C ASP A 46 4.30 -15.08 -7.06
N THR A 47 3.83 -15.70 -6.00
CA THR A 47 2.55 -15.35 -5.38
C THR A 47 2.58 -13.93 -4.82
N VAL A 48 3.67 -13.56 -4.12
CA VAL A 48 3.84 -12.20 -3.60
C VAL A 48 3.80 -11.18 -4.73
N LYS A 49 4.49 -11.46 -5.83
CA LYS A 49 4.52 -10.56 -6.99
C LYS A 49 3.14 -10.38 -7.61
N LYS A 50 2.37 -11.45 -7.74
CA LYS A 50 1.00 -11.38 -8.28
C LYS A 50 0.08 -10.55 -7.40
N ILE A 51 0.16 -10.72 -6.10
CA ILE A 51 -0.65 -9.96 -5.15
C ILE A 51 -0.25 -8.48 -5.19
N ALA A 52 1.05 -8.19 -5.20
CA ALA A 52 1.56 -6.82 -5.29
C ALA A 52 1.06 -6.13 -6.56
N GLN A 53 1.10 -6.82 -7.70
CA GLN A 53 0.60 -6.30 -8.96
C GLN A 53 -0.90 -6.02 -8.92
N TYR A 54 -1.65 -6.92 -8.33
CA TYR A 54 -3.10 -6.75 -8.22
C TYR A 54 -3.46 -5.46 -7.47
N PHE A 55 -2.79 -5.21 -6.35
CA PHE A 55 -3.06 -4.02 -5.52
C PHE A 55 -2.25 -2.79 -5.93
N ASN A 56 -1.41 -2.91 -6.97
CA ASN A 56 -0.55 -1.83 -7.44
C ASN A 56 0.34 -1.27 -6.31
N VAL A 57 0.95 -2.17 -5.58
CA VAL A 57 1.94 -1.85 -4.54
C VAL A 57 3.25 -2.56 -4.84
N THR A 58 4.32 -2.13 -4.18
CA THR A 58 5.61 -2.81 -4.34
C THR A 58 5.64 -4.09 -3.53
N VAL A 59 6.48 -5.03 -3.96
CA VAL A 59 6.77 -6.24 -3.18
C VAL A 59 7.34 -5.86 -1.81
N ASP A 60 8.24 -4.88 -1.78
CA ASP A 60 8.85 -4.40 -0.54
C ASP A 60 7.80 -3.94 0.47
N TYR A 61 6.79 -3.21 0.03
CA TYR A 61 5.70 -2.82 0.90
C TYR A 61 4.94 -4.03 1.42
N LEU A 62 4.60 -4.94 0.52
CA LEU A 62 3.77 -6.10 0.87
C LEU A 62 4.45 -7.01 1.87
N ILE A 63 5.78 -7.16 1.82
CA ILE A 63 6.52 -8.01 2.75
C ILE A 63 7.04 -7.25 3.99
N GLY A 64 6.73 -5.96 4.10
CA GLY A 64 7.12 -5.17 5.27
C GLY A 64 8.50 -4.56 5.21
N ALA A 65 9.20 -4.67 4.07
CA ALA A 65 10.52 -4.08 3.89
C ALA A 65 10.48 -2.57 3.66
N SER A 66 9.32 -2.04 3.30
CA SER A 66 9.09 -0.62 3.10
C SER A 66 7.75 -0.22 3.68
N ASP A 67 7.65 1.00 4.19
CA ASP A 67 6.38 1.56 4.68
C ASP A 67 5.61 2.30 3.59
N TYR A 68 6.17 2.37 2.37
CA TYR A 68 5.57 3.12 1.27
C TYR A 68 5.06 2.15 0.20
N PRO A 69 3.77 2.21 -0.14
CA PRO A 69 3.17 1.26 -1.09
C PRO A 69 3.66 1.43 -2.52
N ARG A 70 4.24 2.60 -2.86
CA ARG A 70 4.72 2.86 -4.22
C ARG A 70 6.14 3.36 -4.19
N ARG A 71 6.87 3.11 -5.29
CA ARG A 71 8.22 3.62 -5.45
C ARG A 71 8.19 5.12 -5.73
N GLU A 72 9.28 5.82 -5.39
CA GLU A 72 9.40 7.26 -5.62
C GLU A 72 9.17 7.62 -7.09
N GLN A 73 9.63 6.80 -8.00
CA GLN A 73 9.46 7.04 -9.45
C GLN A 73 8.02 6.88 -9.94
N ASP A 74 7.13 6.36 -9.11
CA ASP A 74 5.72 6.20 -9.45
C ASP A 74 4.89 7.44 -9.11
N ILE A 75 5.53 8.49 -8.60
CA ILE A 75 4.83 9.75 -8.25
C ILE A 75 4.70 10.65 -9.49
N THR A 76 3.71 11.51 -9.46
CA THR A 76 3.48 12.47 -10.54
C THR A 76 4.47 13.63 -10.46
N GLU A 77 4.53 14.44 -11.54
CA GLU A 77 5.36 15.65 -11.55
C GLU A 77 4.99 16.62 -10.44
N LYS A 78 3.70 16.79 -10.18
CA LYS A 78 3.23 17.67 -9.11
C LYS A 78 3.62 17.15 -7.73
N GLU A 79 3.53 15.85 -7.52
CA GLU A 79 3.98 15.23 -6.28
C GLU A 79 5.49 15.40 -6.10
N ALA A 80 6.27 15.19 -7.15
CA ALA A 80 7.72 15.36 -7.10
C ALA A 80 8.10 16.80 -6.77
N GLU A 81 7.41 17.78 -7.38
CA GLU A 81 7.63 19.22 -7.10
C GLU A 81 7.35 19.54 -5.64
N LEU A 82 6.21 19.06 -5.12
CA LEU A 82 5.83 19.26 -3.73
C LEU A 82 6.86 18.67 -2.78
N LEU A 83 7.31 17.44 -3.03
CA LEU A 83 8.33 16.77 -2.20
C LEU A 83 9.66 17.53 -2.24
N GLY A 84 10.05 18.02 -3.42
CA GLY A 84 11.28 18.79 -3.57
C GLY A 84 11.27 20.05 -2.71
N ILE A 85 10.17 20.77 -2.71
CA ILE A 85 10.01 21.99 -1.91
C ILE A 85 9.93 21.63 -0.41
N PHE A 86 9.14 20.62 -0.07
CA PHE A 86 8.93 20.19 1.31
C PHE A 86 10.24 19.82 1.99
N ARG A 87 11.14 19.15 1.26
CA ARG A 87 12.45 18.74 1.81
C ARG A 87 13.39 19.92 2.07
N LYS A 88 13.17 21.05 1.42
CA LYS A 88 14.04 22.23 1.52
C LYS A 88 13.63 23.22 2.59
N ILE A 89 12.39 23.17 3.06
CA ILE A 89 11.90 24.10 4.08
C ILE A 89 12.19 23.57 5.49
N ASN A 90 12.12 24.45 6.50
CA ASN A 90 12.35 24.05 7.88
C ASN A 90 11.11 23.39 8.50
N ASP A 91 11.26 22.86 9.72
CA ASP A 91 10.20 22.10 10.37
C ASP A 91 8.97 22.96 10.68
N ASP A 92 9.14 24.22 11.05
CA ASP A 92 8.03 25.13 11.30
C ASP A 92 7.23 25.39 10.02
N GLU A 93 7.94 25.55 8.92
CA GLU A 93 7.33 25.75 7.61
C GLU A 93 6.61 24.48 7.12
N LYS A 94 7.18 23.31 7.40
CA LYS A 94 6.54 22.03 7.09
C LYS A 94 5.22 21.90 7.83
N ASP A 95 5.21 22.24 9.12
CA ASP A 95 4.00 22.19 9.94
C ASP A 95 2.93 23.15 9.43
N ALA A 96 3.34 24.36 9.05
CA ALA A 96 2.43 25.35 8.48
C ALA A 96 1.81 24.86 7.17
N LEU A 97 2.63 24.29 6.29
CA LEU A 97 2.15 23.74 5.03
C LEU A 97 1.15 22.61 5.24
N LEU A 98 1.46 21.70 6.17
CA LEU A 98 0.57 20.59 6.49
C LEU A 98 -0.80 21.08 7.01
N LYS A 99 -0.81 22.14 7.81
CA LYS A 99 -2.05 22.74 8.29
C LYS A 99 -2.90 23.27 7.12
N ILE A 100 -2.27 23.96 6.18
CA ILE A 100 -2.96 24.50 5.01
C ILE A 100 -3.56 23.38 4.17
N VAL A 101 -2.77 22.36 3.89
CA VAL A 101 -3.21 21.20 3.08
C VAL A 101 -4.36 20.47 3.77
N ASN A 102 -4.29 20.29 5.08
CA ASN A 102 -5.37 19.65 5.83
C ASN A 102 -6.67 20.45 5.80
N LEU A 103 -6.58 21.79 5.88
CA LEU A 103 -7.74 22.64 5.75
C LEU A 103 -8.39 22.52 4.37
N MET A 104 -7.59 22.51 3.32
CA MET A 104 -8.06 22.32 1.95
C MET A 104 -8.76 20.97 1.79
N PHE A 105 -8.18 19.93 2.35
CA PHE A 105 -8.74 18.58 2.30
C PHE A 105 -10.11 18.52 2.99
N ARG A 106 -10.27 19.20 4.13
CA ARG A 106 -11.55 19.25 4.85
C ARG A 106 -12.63 19.97 4.06
N GLU A 107 -12.28 21.04 3.38
CA GLU A 107 -13.22 21.84 2.60
C GLU A 107 -13.73 21.12 1.35
N THR A 108 -12.95 20.20 0.81
CA THR A 108 -13.33 19.46 -0.40
C THR A 108 -14.17 18.22 -0.13
N LYS A 109 -14.46 17.91 1.14
CA LYS A 109 -15.27 16.76 1.51
C LYS A 109 -16.76 17.08 1.66
#